data_c7b259a6b8bab48713d3ebfce89f841a
#
_entry.id   c7b259a6b8bab48713d3ebfce89f841a
#
_cell.length_a   1.000
_cell.length_b   1.000
_cell.length_c   1.000
_cell.angle_alpha   90.00
_cell.angle_beta   90.00
_cell.angle_gamma   90.00
#
_symmetry.space_group_name_H-M   'P 1'
#
loop_
_entity.id
_entity.type
_entity.pdbx_description
1 polymer ?
#
loop_
_entity_poly.entity_id
_entity_poly.type
_entity_poly.pdbx_seq_one_letter_code
_entity_poly.pdbx_strand_id
1 'polypeptide(L)'
;MKPSALMTGWLAAVAVAAPAAAPYPQVRPGIVLRFPADHGAHPAFRTEWWYVTGWLKTAEGRDLGFQVTFFRTRPPVDPRNPSRFAAGQVLFAHAALSDPATGRLLHGERSARQGFGLAAARTGDADVAIRDWRLRRASDGRWQTAVTADGFRLALAFRPTQPPLPQGRGGYSRKGPLPDEASYYYSIPHLRVAGQVQIGGRAVAVTGEAWLDREWSSNYLAPAAQGWDWTGLNLDDGSALMAFRIRRKGGGTLWTGGSLRRPDGRTTVLAPGDVAFRPVATWRSRATGAVYPVMQDLSIRVDGKVTTHRLTPLFAAQELDARRGGLPVYWEGAVRTPGGRGYLELTGYDKPLAM
;
A
#
# COMPACT_ATOMS: atom_id res chain seq x y z
N MET A 1 -13.01 80.42 23.80
CA MET A 1 -13.43 79.13 23.22
C MET A 1 -12.18 78.48 22.66
N LYS A 2 -11.73 77.37 23.30
CA LYS A 2 -10.58 76.56 22.85
C LYS A 2 -11.13 75.26 22.23
N PRO A 3 -10.66 74.78 21.09
CA PRO A 3 -11.08 73.48 20.53
C PRO A 3 -10.32 72.32 21.19
N SER A 4 -11.07 71.31 21.62
CA SER A 4 -10.52 70.06 22.11
C SER A 4 -10.06 69.19 20.95
N ALA A 5 -8.80 68.71 21.03
CA ALA A 5 -8.25 67.74 20.11
C ALA A 5 -8.66 66.31 20.53
N LEU A 6 -9.37 65.62 19.68
CA LEU A 6 -9.62 64.15 19.83
C LEU A 6 -8.35 63.40 19.37
N MET A 7 -7.73 62.68 20.30
CA MET A 7 -6.67 61.69 20.01
C MET A 7 -7.33 60.40 19.59
N THR A 8 -7.23 60.04 18.30
CA THR A 8 -7.63 58.76 17.78
C THR A 8 -6.49 57.75 17.98
N GLY A 9 -6.62 56.86 18.97
CA GLY A 9 -5.66 55.83 19.20
C GLY A 9 -5.82 54.69 18.17
N TRP A 10 -4.78 54.41 17.38
CA TRP A 10 -4.68 53.27 16.51
C TRP A 10 -4.27 52.04 17.33
N LEU A 11 -5.17 51.08 17.52
CA LEU A 11 -4.83 49.73 18.01
C LEU A 11 -4.23 48.96 16.84
N ALA A 12 -2.91 48.77 16.84
CA ALA A 12 -2.23 47.85 15.94
C ALA A 12 -2.53 46.43 16.36
N ALA A 13 -3.36 45.74 15.61
CA ALA A 13 -3.57 44.31 15.77
C ALA A 13 -2.31 43.55 15.31
N VAL A 14 -1.55 43.04 16.26
CA VAL A 14 -0.43 42.11 15.96
C VAL A 14 -1.04 40.78 15.54
N ALA A 15 -1.06 40.52 14.24
CA ALA A 15 -1.40 39.20 13.70
C ALA A 15 -0.28 38.22 14.09
N VAL A 16 -0.52 37.43 15.12
CA VAL A 16 0.35 36.32 15.45
C VAL A 16 0.18 35.26 14.35
N ALA A 17 1.16 35.19 13.43
CA ALA A 17 1.20 34.12 12.44
C ALA A 17 1.21 32.77 13.12
N ALA A 18 0.24 31.91 12.81
CA ALA A 18 0.24 30.53 13.27
C ALA A 18 1.55 29.85 12.82
N PRO A 19 2.24 29.13 13.71
CA PRO A 19 3.49 28.48 13.33
C PRO A 19 3.24 27.42 12.29
N ALA A 20 4.03 27.46 11.22
CA ALA A 20 4.00 26.44 10.18
C ALA A 20 4.30 25.05 10.80
N ALA A 21 3.51 24.05 10.43
CA ALA A 21 3.82 22.65 10.76
C ALA A 21 5.24 22.32 10.29
N ALA A 22 5.98 21.52 11.08
CA ALA A 22 7.33 21.10 10.71
C ALA A 22 7.29 20.42 9.31
N PRO A 23 8.14 20.87 8.37
CA PRO A 23 8.13 20.33 7.02
C PRO A 23 8.40 18.84 7.02
N TYR A 24 7.74 18.11 6.11
CA TYR A 24 7.99 16.69 5.92
C TYR A 24 9.34 16.46 5.21
N PRO A 25 10.12 15.43 5.59
CA PRO A 25 11.33 15.07 4.88
C PRO A 25 10.99 14.70 3.42
N GLN A 26 11.87 15.10 2.52
CA GLN A 26 11.78 14.69 1.12
C GLN A 26 12.49 13.36 0.89
N VAL A 27 11.95 12.56 -0.01
CA VAL A 27 12.61 11.36 -0.54
C VAL A 27 13.69 11.80 -1.52
N ARG A 28 14.91 11.27 -1.35
CA ARG A 28 16.08 11.62 -2.17
C ARG A 28 16.81 10.35 -2.62
N PRO A 29 17.45 10.34 -3.80
CA PRO A 29 18.28 9.22 -4.22
C PRO A 29 19.53 9.07 -3.33
N GLY A 30 20.14 7.87 -3.34
CA GLY A 30 21.41 7.61 -2.67
C GLY A 30 21.30 7.09 -1.23
N ILE A 31 20.10 6.75 -0.76
CA ILE A 31 19.96 6.06 0.53
C ILE A 31 20.42 4.60 0.42
N VAL A 32 20.78 4.06 1.57
CA VAL A 32 20.98 2.62 1.76
C VAL A 32 19.95 2.14 2.78
N LEU A 33 19.07 1.23 2.35
CA LEU A 33 18.12 0.59 3.23
C LEU A 33 18.83 -0.27 4.28
N ARG A 34 18.44 -0.14 5.54
CA ARG A 34 19.07 -0.81 6.69
C ARG A 34 18.08 -1.73 7.37
N PHE A 35 18.34 -3.02 7.33
CA PHE A 35 17.49 -4.01 7.99
C PHE A 35 18.09 -4.45 9.33
N PRO A 36 17.26 -4.63 10.40
CA PRO A 36 15.80 -4.59 10.41
C PRO A 36 15.20 -3.17 10.55
N ALA A 37 15.99 -2.11 10.69
CA ALA A 37 15.49 -0.78 11.04
C ALA A 37 14.40 -0.27 10.08
N ASP A 38 14.59 -0.43 8.76
CA ASP A 38 13.63 0.04 7.76
C ASP A 38 12.42 -0.90 7.57
N HIS A 39 12.32 -1.98 8.34
CA HIS A 39 11.06 -2.69 8.52
C HIS A 39 10.10 -1.90 9.42
N GLY A 40 10.62 -1.08 10.33
CA GLY A 40 9.88 -0.27 11.28
C GLY A 40 9.24 0.98 10.69
N ALA A 41 8.63 1.77 11.55
CA ALA A 41 7.98 3.03 11.17
C ALA A 41 8.99 4.16 10.92
N HIS A 42 8.63 5.06 9.99
CA HIS A 42 9.35 6.28 9.64
C HIS A 42 8.48 7.52 9.97
N PRO A 43 8.24 7.83 11.26
CA PRO A 43 7.20 8.77 11.70
C PRO A 43 7.42 10.21 11.25
N ALA A 44 8.61 10.56 10.79
CA ALA A 44 8.90 11.87 10.24
C ALA A 44 8.24 12.09 8.86
N PHE A 45 8.12 11.04 8.05
CA PHE A 45 7.50 11.11 6.75
C PHE A 45 5.97 11.26 6.84
N ARG A 46 5.36 11.83 5.79
CA ARG A 46 3.94 12.10 5.74
C ARG A 46 3.10 10.83 5.75
N THR A 47 3.47 9.81 4.95
CA THR A 47 2.72 8.55 4.80
C THR A 47 3.65 7.36 4.65
N GLU A 48 3.18 6.20 5.11
CA GLU A 48 3.83 4.91 4.91
C GLU A 48 2.83 3.78 5.03
N TRP A 49 3.20 2.60 4.51
CA TRP A 49 2.40 1.39 4.64
C TRP A 49 3.23 0.12 4.74
N TRP A 50 2.62 -0.86 5.34
CA TRP A 50 2.99 -2.27 5.39
C TRP A 50 1.88 -3.02 4.70
N TYR A 51 2.14 -3.56 3.53
CA TYR A 51 1.17 -4.21 2.66
C TYR A 51 1.58 -5.66 2.46
N VAL A 52 0.69 -6.61 2.77
CA VAL A 52 0.92 -8.03 2.57
C VAL A 52 -0.26 -8.62 1.82
N THR A 53 0.03 -9.22 0.68
CA THR A 53 -0.97 -9.92 -0.14
C THR A 53 -0.49 -11.30 -0.52
N GLY A 54 -1.40 -12.20 -0.83
CA GLY A 54 -0.98 -13.52 -1.25
C GLY A 54 -2.11 -14.48 -1.55
N TRP A 55 -1.68 -15.65 -1.97
CA TRP A 55 -2.52 -16.78 -2.25
C TRP A 55 -2.39 -17.83 -1.14
N LEU A 56 -3.54 -18.37 -0.75
CA LEU A 56 -3.63 -19.45 0.23
C LEU A 56 -4.31 -20.67 -0.42
N LYS A 57 -3.94 -21.82 0.04
CA LYS A 57 -4.56 -23.10 -0.33
C LYS A 57 -5.01 -23.81 0.93
N THR A 58 -6.26 -24.26 0.97
CA THR A 58 -6.79 -25.11 2.04
C THR A 58 -6.35 -26.55 1.85
N ALA A 59 -6.51 -27.38 2.88
CA ALA A 59 -6.20 -28.82 2.79
C ALA A 59 -7.01 -29.52 1.68
N GLU A 60 -8.23 -29.04 1.42
CA GLU A 60 -9.12 -29.56 0.37
C GLU A 60 -8.75 -29.01 -1.03
N GLY A 61 -7.66 -28.25 -1.14
CA GLY A 61 -7.18 -27.71 -2.42
C GLY A 61 -7.85 -26.43 -2.91
N ARG A 62 -8.75 -25.81 -2.10
CA ARG A 62 -9.39 -24.54 -2.47
C ARG A 62 -8.39 -23.39 -2.43
N ASP A 63 -8.39 -22.57 -3.49
CA ASP A 63 -7.58 -21.36 -3.57
C ASP A 63 -8.34 -20.18 -2.97
N LEU A 64 -7.64 -19.38 -2.13
CA LEU A 64 -8.10 -18.14 -1.54
C LEU A 64 -7.06 -17.06 -1.82
N GLY A 65 -7.52 -15.81 -1.90
CA GLY A 65 -6.64 -14.64 -1.85
C GLY A 65 -6.78 -13.93 -0.50
N PHE A 66 -5.74 -13.23 -0.06
CA PHE A 66 -5.82 -12.38 1.12
C PHE A 66 -5.02 -11.10 0.95
N GLN A 67 -5.42 -10.06 1.65
CA GLN A 67 -4.73 -8.79 1.75
C GLN A 67 -4.80 -8.30 3.20
N VAL A 68 -3.69 -7.78 3.71
CA VAL A 68 -3.61 -7.05 4.99
C VAL A 68 -2.69 -5.86 4.80
N THR A 69 -3.23 -4.65 4.96
CA THR A 69 -2.45 -3.42 4.83
C THR A 69 -2.63 -2.57 6.07
N PHE A 70 -1.52 -2.13 6.63
CA PHE A 70 -1.49 -1.09 7.66
C PHE A 70 -0.89 0.17 7.04
N PHE A 71 -1.53 1.28 7.27
CA PHE A 71 -1.09 2.59 6.84
C PHE A 71 -0.84 3.46 8.07
N ARG A 72 0.14 4.34 7.98
CA ARG A 72 0.34 5.42 8.92
C ARG A 72 0.44 6.74 8.16
N THR A 73 -0.24 7.75 8.67
CA THR A 73 -0.10 9.12 8.18
C THR A 73 0.23 10.07 9.33
N ARG A 74 1.05 11.08 9.04
CA ARG A 74 1.35 12.21 9.91
C ARG A 74 0.52 13.41 9.45
N PRO A 75 -0.59 13.75 10.13
CA PRO A 75 -1.35 14.95 9.84
C PRO A 75 -0.52 16.22 10.09
N PRO A 76 -0.85 17.37 9.47
CA PRO A 76 -0.16 18.63 9.66
C PRO A 76 -0.56 19.31 11.00
N VAL A 77 -0.39 18.59 12.10
CA VAL A 77 -0.65 19.11 13.45
C VAL A 77 0.58 19.91 13.92
N ASP A 78 0.33 21.09 14.49
CA ASP A 78 1.41 21.90 15.11
C ASP A 78 2.13 21.07 16.19
N PRO A 79 3.45 20.86 16.08
CA PRO A 79 4.22 20.12 17.10
C PRO A 79 4.15 20.73 18.51
N ARG A 80 3.82 22.01 18.61
CA ARG A 80 3.68 22.73 19.88
C ARG A 80 2.28 22.65 20.49
N ASN A 81 1.34 21.98 19.80
CA ASN A 81 -0.01 21.79 20.34
C ASN A 81 0.08 21.03 21.68
N PRO A 82 -0.28 21.63 22.82
CA PRO A 82 -0.13 21.02 24.13
C PRO A 82 -1.14 19.90 24.37
N SER A 83 -2.14 19.75 23.52
CA SER A 83 -3.18 18.77 23.70
C SER A 83 -2.66 17.34 23.52
N ARG A 84 -2.74 16.52 24.55
CA ARG A 84 -2.49 15.08 24.47
C ARG A 84 -3.45 14.37 23.50
N PHE A 85 -4.54 15.04 23.08
CA PHE A 85 -5.50 14.55 22.13
C PHE A 85 -5.18 14.95 20.69
N ALA A 86 -4.18 15.78 20.45
CA ALA A 86 -3.72 16.08 19.09
C ALA A 86 -3.22 14.79 18.40
N ALA A 87 -3.77 14.50 17.22
CA ALA A 87 -3.45 13.27 16.48
C ALA A 87 -2.18 13.48 15.65
N GLY A 88 -1.00 13.46 16.28
CA GLY A 88 0.29 13.60 15.60
C GLY A 88 0.59 12.46 14.62
N GLN A 89 0.01 11.29 14.84
CA GLN A 89 0.05 10.13 13.93
C GLN A 89 -1.31 9.46 13.92
N VAL A 90 -1.77 9.07 12.74
CA VAL A 90 -3.02 8.32 12.54
C VAL A 90 -2.68 7.04 11.79
N LEU A 91 -3.23 5.94 12.26
CA LEU A 91 -3.11 4.65 11.62
C LEU A 91 -4.47 4.21 11.09
N PHE A 92 -4.47 3.56 9.94
CA PHE A 92 -5.62 2.83 9.45
C PHE A 92 -5.15 1.52 8.81
N ALA A 93 -6.04 0.54 8.75
CA ALA A 93 -5.74 -0.76 8.20
C ALA A 93 -6.94 -1.31 7.43
N HIS A 94 -6.63 -2.02 6.36
CA HIS A 94 -7.56 -2.82 5.60
C HIS A 94 -7.15 -4.28 5.69
N ALA A 95 -8.12 -5.17 5.73
CA ALA A 95 -7.90 -6.60 5.55
C ALA A 95 -9.01 -7.18 4.69
N ALA A 96 -8.64 -8.10 3.82
CA ALA A 96 -9.59 -8.73 2.93
C ALA A 96 -9.27 -10.21 2.72
N LEU A 97 -10.33 -10.96 2.42
CA LEU A 97 -10.28 -12.35 2.02
C LEU A 97 -11.06 -12.54 0.73
N SER A 98 -10.39 -13.02 -0.30
CA SER A 98 -10.97 -13.39 -1.59
C SER A 98 -11.24 -14.88 -1.59
N ASP A 99 -12.52 -15.25 -1.39
CA ASP A 99 -13.00 -16.63 -1.50
C ASP A 99 -13.99 -16.73 -2.66
N PRO A 100 -13.67 -17.48 -3.74
CA PRO A 100 -14.57 -17.64 -4.87
C PRO A 100 -15.97 -18.17 -4.48
N ALA A 101 -16.06 -18.94 -3.39
CA ALA A 101 -17.33 -19.49 -2.92
C ALA A 101 -18.29 -18.40 -2.40
N THR A 102 -17.77 -17.23 -1.99
CA THR A 102 -18.61 -16.10 -1.55
C THR A 102 -19.09 -15.22 -2.69
N GLY A 103 -18.43 -15.30 -3.87
CA GLY A 103 -18.69 -14.46 -5.04
C GLY A 103 -18.43 -12.95 -4.83
N ARG A 104 -17.82 -12.59 -3.70
CA ARG A 104 -17.49 -11.20 -3.31
C ARG A 104 -16.28 -11.16 -2.39
N LEU A 105 -15.61 -10.01 -2.33
CA LEU A 105 -14.57 -9.76 -1.36
C LEU A 105 -15.17 -9.63 0.05
N LEU A 106 -14.68 -10.42 1.00
CA LEU A 106 -14.89 -10.17 2.42
C LEU A 106 -13.81 -9.19 2.87
N HIS A 107 -14.18 -8.07 3.47
CA HIS A 107 -13.20 -7.09 3.93
C HIS A 107 -13.63 -6.42 5.23
N GLY A 108 -12.67 -5.83 5.91
CA GLY A 108 -12.86 -5.00 7.08
C GLY A 108 -11.82 -3.90 7.15
N GLU A 109 -12.10 -2.89 7.99
CA GLU A 109 -11.24 -1.73 8.17
C GLU A 109 -11.13 -1.37 9.64
N ARG A 110 -10.00 -0.75 10.01
CA ARG A 110 -9.75 -0.16 11.32
C ARG A 110 -9.07 1.18 11.15
N SER A 111 -9.39 2.14 12.01
CA SER A 111 -8.64 3.39 12.09
C SER A 111 -8.53 3.82 13.54
N ALA A 112 -7.39 4.40 13.90
CA ALA A 112 -7.19 5.00 15.22
C ALA A 112 -6.01 5.99 15.17
N ARG A 113 -6.06 7.00 16.04
CA ARG A 113 -4.89 7.79 16.37
C ARG A 113 -3.88 6.94 17.14
N GLN A 114 -2.60 7.20 16.95
CA GLN A 114 -1.54 6.56 17.74
C GLN A 114 -1.64 6.95 19.23
N GLY A 115 -1.34 6.01 20.09
CA GLY A 115 -1.36 6.19 21.55
C GLY A 115 -2.64 5.67 22.21
N PHE A 116 -2.71 5.84 23.54
CA PHE A 116 -3.82 5.42 24.41
C PHE A 116 -4.17 3.92 24.32
N GLY A 117 -3.22 3.08 23.91
CA GLY A 117 -3.49 1.65 23.67
C GLY A 117 -4.31 1.35 22.40
N LEU A 118 -4.66 2.38 21.59
CA LEU A 118 -5.53 2.22 20.43
C LEU A 118 -4.76 1.80 19.19
N ALA A 119 -3.62 2.43 18.93
CA ALA A 119 -2.77 2.10 17.78
C ALA A 119 -1.30 2.44 18.08
N ALA A 120 -0.40 1.69 17.45
CA ALA A 120 1.04 1.91 17.53
C ALA A 120 1.72 1.44 16.22
N ALA A 121 2.77 2.16 15.83
CA ALA A 121 3.73 1.72 14.82
C ALA A 121 5.13 1.97 15.39
N ARG A 122 5.91 0.91 15.59
CA ARG A 122 7.24 0.99 16.21
C ARG A 122 8.31 1.30 15.17
N THR A 123 9.29 2.09 15.57
CA THR A 123 10.54 2.26 14.82
C THR A 123 11.49 1.08 15.07
N GLY A 124 12.47 0.88 14.21
CA GLY A 124 13.56 -0.09 14.40
C GLY A 124 13.26 -1.50 13.95
N ASP A 125 12.03 -1.95 13.97
CA ASP A 125 11.57 -3.19 13.33
C ASP A 125 10.05 -3.14 13.15
N ALA A 126 9.51 -4.03 12.31
CA ALA A 126 8.07 -4.06 12.02
C ALA A 126 7.27 -4.53 13.23
N ASP A 127 6.47 -3.63 13.76
CA ASP A 127 5.45 -3.91 14.77
C ASP A 127 4.39 -2.80 14.69
N VAL A 128 3.32 -3.06 13.95
CA VAL A 128 2.20 -2.15 13.76
C VAL A 128 0.92 -2.81 14.23
N ALA A 129 0.12 -2.05 14.98
CA ALA A 129 -1.13 -2.55 15.53
C ALA A 129 -2.20 -1.45 15.57
N ILE A 130 -3.45 -1.86 15.37
CA ILE A 130 -4.66 -1.06 15.62
C ILE A 130 -5.64 -1.96 16.38
N ARG A 131 -5.83 -1.71 17.67
CA ARG A 131 -6.61 -2.54 18.59
C ARG A 131 -6.14 -4.02 18.53
N ASP A 132 -6.99 -4.94 18.10
CA ASP A 132 -6.76 -6.38 17.96
C ASP A 132 -6.08 -6.80 16.65
N TRP A 133 -5.94 -5.88 15.68
CA TRP A 133 -5.24 -6.13 14.43
C TRP A 133 -3.76 -5.84 14.58
N ARG A 134 -2.91 -6.75 14.11
CA ARG A 134 -1.46 -6.57 14.21
C ARG A 134 -0.73 -7.21 13.04
N LEU A 135 0.33 -6.55 12.61
CA LEU A 135 1.38 -7.10 11.75
C LEU A 135 2.73 -6.85 12.44
N ARG A 136 3.51 -7.89 12.62
CA ARG A 136 4.84 -7.78 13.24
C ARG A 136 5.85 -8.71 12.60
N ARG A 137 7.13 -8.35 12.74
CA ARG A 137 8.25 -9.25 12.50
C ARG A 137 8.77 -9.77 13.84
N ALA A 138 8.95 -11.09 13.94
CA ALA A 138 9.52 -11.74 15.13
C ALA A 138 11.06 -11.72 15.05
N SER A 139 11.72 -11.97 16.19
CA SER A 139 13.20 -11.99 16.27
C SER A 139 13.86 -13.05 15.39
N ASP A 140 13.15 -14.11 15.03
CA ASP A 140 13.59 -15.15 14.10
C ASP A 140 13.39 -14.78 12.61
N GLY A 141 12.97 -13.55 12.34
CA GLY A 141 12.77 -13.03 10.99
C GLY A 141 11.43 -13.36 10.35
N ARG A 142 10.58 -14.15 10.99
CA ARG A 142 9.22 -14.42 10.51
C ARG A 142 8.31 -13.22 10.72
N TRP A 143 7.47 -12.96 9.75
CA TRP A 143 6.38 -12.00 9.89
C TRP A 143 5.11 -12.71 10.34
N GLN A 144 4.26 -12.03 11.04
CA GLN A 144 3.02 -12.59 11.58
C GLN A 144 1.93 -11.52 11.51
N THR A 145 0.71 -11.95 11.14
CA THR A 145 -0.46 -11.08 11.23
C THR A 145 -1.60 -11.80 11.93
N ALA A 146 -2.36 -11.02 12.70
CA ALA A 146 -3.62 -11.42 13.28
C ALA A 146 -4.65 -10.32 12.99
N VAL A 147 -5.78 -10.71 12.41
CA VAL A 147 -6.86 -9.83 12.00
C VAL A 147 -8.20 -10.51 12.28
N THR A 148 -9.14 -9.78 12.87
CA THR A 148 -10.53 -10.21 13.05
C THR A 148 -11.46 -9.19 12.40
N ALA A 149 -12.21 -9.62 11.40
CA ALA A 149 -13.20 -8.80 10.70
C ALA A 149 -14.55 -9.54 10.60
N ASP A 150 -15.59 -8.84 10.15
CA ASP A 150 -16.89 -9.46 9.97
C ASP A 150 -16.81 -10.54 8.88
N GLY A 151 -17.18 -11.76 9.25
CA GLY A 151 -17.22 -12.92 8.36
C GLY A 151 -15.90 -13.66 8.20
N PHE A 152 -14.76 -13.11 8.64
CA PHE A 152 -13.49 -13.85 8.59
C PHE A 152 -12.49 -13.45 9.66
N ARG A 153 -11.51 -14.35 9.91
CA ARG A 153 -10.30 -14.08 10.69
C ARG A 153 -9.08 -14.60 9.94
N LEU A 154 -7.97 -13.91 10.07
CA LEU A 154 -6.66 -14.33 9.56
C LEU A 154 -5.69 -14.45 10.75
N ALA A 155 -5.01 -15.59 10.85
CA ALA A 155 -3.86 -15.79 11.75
C ALA A 155 -2.76 -16.47 10.92
N LEU A 156 -1.89 -15.66 10.32
CA LEU A 156 -0.92 -16.09 9.31
C LEU A 156 0.51 -15.76 9.75
N ALA A 157 1.42 -16.68 9.43
CA ALA A 157 2.85 -16.49 9.55
C ALA A 157 3.50 -16.55 8.16
N PHE A 158 4.45 -15.64 7.94
CA PHE A 158 5.17 -15.46 6.67
C PHE A 158 6.66 -15.67 6.89
N ARG A 159 7.25 -16.58 6.14
CA ARG A 159 8.71 -16.84 6.16
C ARG A 159 9.33 -16.32 4.87
N PRO A 160 10.21 -15.31 4.92
CA PRO A 160 10.99 -14.91 3.75
C PRO A 160 11.83 -16.07 3.21
N THR A 161 11.78 -16.27 1.90
CA THR A 161 12.65 -17.27 1.21
C THR A 161 13.75 -16.60 0.40
N GLN A 162 13.65 -15.29 0.23
CA GLN A 162 14.57 -14.46 -0.52
C GLN A 162 14.82 -13.16 0.26
N PRO A 163 15.96 -12.48 0.04
CA PRO A 163 16.21 -11.19 0.67
C PRO A 163 15.24 -10.10 0.18
N PRO A 164 15.09 -9.00 0.91
CA PRO A 164 14.34 -7.83 0.43
C PRO A 164 14.80 -7.39 -0.96
N LEU A 165 13.85 -6.96 -1.78
CA LEU A 165 14.07 -6.42 -3.13
C LEU A 165 13.86 -4.90 -3.10
N PRO A 166 14.93 -4.09 -3.03
CA PRO A 166 14.80 -2.64 -3.16
C PRO A 166 14.21 -2.27 -4.51
N GLN A 167 13.15 -1.47 -4.52
CA GLN A 167 12.47 -1.03 -5.74
C GLN A 167 13.13 0.23 -6.32
N GLY A 168 13.13 0.35 -7.64
CA GLY A 168 13.80 1.45 -8.32
C GLY A 168 15.32 1.44 -8.08
N ARG A 169 15.93 2.60 -7.94
CA ARG A 169 17.38 2.70 -7.73
C ARG A 169 17.70 2.54 -6.24
N GLY A 170 17.99 1.29 -5.80
CA GLY A 170 18.38 1.00 -4.42
C GLY A 170 17.34 1.36 -3.36
N GLY A 171 16.05 1.31 -3.70
CA GLY A 171 14.96 1.70 -2.82
C GLY A 171 14.39 3.09 -3.09
N TYR A 172 15.02 3.91 -3.93
CA TYR A 172 14.44 5.16 -4.41
C TYR A 172 13.57 4.88 -5.64
N SER A 173 12.26 4.89 -5.46
CA SER A 173 11.26 4.56 -6.47
C SER A 173 10.49 5.80 -6.91
N ARG A 174 10.74 6.28 -8.13
CA ARG A 174 10.00 7.43 -8.70
C ARG A 174 8.57 7.05 -9.05
N LYS A 175 7.65 7.99 -8.80
CA LYS A 175 6.21 7.86 -9.08
C LYS A 175 5.71 8.91 -10.08
N GLY A 176 6.60 9.78 -10.53
CA GLY A 176 6.27 10.84 -11.47
C GLY A 176 7.49 11.50 -12.10
N PRO A 177 7.27 12.53 -12.93
CA PRO A 177 8.33 13.22 -13.67
C PRO A 177 9.25 14.06 -12.77
N LEU A 178 8.79 14.54 -11.61
CA LEU A 178 9.65 15.31 -10.70
C LEU A 178 10.44 14.38 -9.77
N PRO A 179 11.68 14.75 -9.40
CA PRO A 179 12.53 13.89 -8.54
C PRO A 179 11.94 13.63 -7.15
N ASP A 180 11.18 14.55 -6.60
CA ASP A 180 10.56 14.46 -5.28
C ASP A 180 9.22 13.69 -5.29
N GLU A 181 8.64 13.44 -6.48
CA GLU A 181 7.52 12.51 -6.66
C GLU A 181 8.05 11.07 -6.59
N ALA A 182 8.40 10.64 -5.40
CA ALA A 182 9.09 9.38 -5.16
C ALA A 182 8.78 8.83 -3.76
N SER A 183 9.11 7.57 -3.55
CA SER A 183 9.06 6.90 -2.26
C SER A 183 10.35 6.15 -1.99
N TYR A 184 10.61 5.86 -0.71
CA TYR A 184 11.50 4.77 -0.33
C TYR A 184 10.66 3.48 -0.28
N TYR A 185 11.11 2.46 -1.03
CA TYR A 185 10.29 1.30 -1.31
C TYR A 185 11.14 0.03 -1.44
N TYR A 186 10.73 -1.02 -0.77
CA TYR A 186 11.21 -2.36 -1.02
C TYR A 186 10.09 -3.39 -0.90
N SER A 187 10.27 -4.53 -1.53
CA SER A 187 9.38 -5.68 -1.46
C SER A 187 10.08 -6.88 -0.83
N ILE A 188 9.31 -7.81 -0.26
CA ILE A 188 9.75 -9.15 0.09
C ILE A 188 8.84 -10.14 -0.66
N PRO A 189 9.23 -10.57 -1.85
CA PRO A 189 8.49 -11.58 -2.61
C PRO A 189 8.73 -12.98 -2.07
N HIS A 190 7.97 -13.95 -2.58
CA HIS A 190 8.10 -15.38 -2.26
C HIS A 190 8.10 -15.68 -0.76
N LEU A 191 7.23 -15.01 0.01
CA LEU A 191 7.00 -15.32 1.41
C LEU A 191 6.21 -16.62 1.51
N ARG A 192 6.78 -17.69 2.11
CA ARG A 192 5.99 -18.88 2.43
C ARG A 192 5.01 -18.58 3.54
N VAL A 193 3.76 -18.95 3.34
CA VAL A 193 2.67 -18.72 4.28
C VAL A 193 2.19 -20.01 4.91
N ALA A 194 1.94 -19.98 6.21
CA ALA A 194 1.22 -21.00 6.94
C ALA A 194 0.36 -20.37 8.04
N GLY A 195 -0.77 -20.98 8.37
CA GLY A 195 -1.63 -20.48 9.42
C GLY A 195 -3.06 -20.98 9.32
N GLN A 196 -3.99 -20.16 9.79
CA GLN A 196 -5.41 -20.45 9.79
C GLN A 196 -6.21 -19.26 9.26
N VAL A 197 -7.24 -19.59 8.50
CA VAL A 197 -8.31 -18.67 8.11
C VAL A 197 -9.61 -19.17 8.71
N GLN A 198 -10.38 -18.29 9.33
CA GLN A 198 -11.75 -18.60 9.77
C GLN A 198 -12.74 -17.94 8.81
N ILE A 199 -13.69 -18.70 8.26
CA ILE A 199 -14.74 -18.25 7.36
C ILE A 199 -16.07 -18.77 7.89
N GLY A 200 -17.05 -17.87 8.10
CA GLY A 200 -18.36 -18.27 8.61
C GLY A 200 -18.29 -19.05 9.93
N GLY A 201 -17.34 -18.74 10.81
CA GLY A 201 -17.13 -19.44 12.09
C GLY A 201 -16.26 -20.69 12.03
N ARG A 202 -15.99 -21.24 10.84
CA ARG A 202 -15.17 -22.46 10.66
C ARG A 202 -13.70 -22.10 10.43
N ALA A 203 -12.81 -22.62 11.28
CA ALA A 203 -11.36 -22.50 11.10
C ALA A 203 -10.84 -23.54 10.10
N VAL A 204 -9.99 -23.09 9.17
CA VAL A 204 -9.37 -23.90 8.12
C VAL A 204 -7.87 -23.64 8.13
N ALA A 205 -7.08 -24.71 8.22
CA ALA A 205 -5.63 -24.60 8.04
C ALA A 205 -5.29 -24.28 6.59
N VAL A 206 -4.33 -23.38 6.41
CA VAL A 206 -3.90 -22.92 5.09
C VAL A 206 -2.38 -22.88 4.97
N THR A 207 -1.90 -23.12 3.75
CA THR A 207 -0.53 -22.81 3.32
C THR A 207 -0.58 -21.94 2.09
N GLY A 208 0.53 -21.33 1.70
CA GLY A 208 0.53 -20.51 0.50
C GLY A 208 1.79 -19.72 0.28
N GLU A 209 1.65 -18.70 -0.54
CA GLU A 209 2.72 -17.78 -0.88
C GLU A 209 2.21 -16.33 -0.88
N ALA A 210 3.06 -15.40 -0.41
CA ALA A 210 2.73 -14.00 -0.28
C ALA A 210 3.82 -13.08 -0.84
N TRP A 211 3.43 -11.83 -0.98
CA TRP A 211 4.24 -10.67 -1.30
C TRP A 211 4.06 -9.63 -0.20
N LEU A 212 5.14 -8.99 0.23
CA LEU A 212 5.10 -7.88 1.17
C LEU A 212 5.73 -6.65 0.55
N ASP A 213 5.06 -5.50 0.67
CA ASP A 213 5.61 -4.19 0.35
C ASP A 213 5.75 -3.33 1.60
N ARG A 214 6.84 -2.60 1.62
CA ARG A 214 7.13 -1.58 2.60
C ARG A 214 7.51 -0.30 1.88
N GLU A 215 6.73 0.76 2.10
CA GLU A 215 6.91 2.00 1.36
C GLU A 215 6.59 3.22 2.21
N TRP A 216 7.39 4.29 2.08
CA TRP A 216 7.15 5.55 2.77
C TRP A 216 7.58 6.75 1.93
N SER A 217 6.82 7.85 2.08
CA SER A 217 7.04 9.10 1.34
C SER A 217 6.38 10.28 2.02
N SER A 218 6.77 11.48 1.58
CA SER A 218 6.08 12.73 1.88
C SER A 218 5.41 13.37 0.67
N ASN A 219 5.83 12.99 -0.54
CA ASN A 219 5.26 13.44 -1.81
C ASN A 219 5.15 12.26 -2.77
N TYR A 220 4.06 11.49 -2.64
CA TYR A 220 3.89 10.21 -3.33
C TYR A 220 3.31 10.36 -4.74
N LEU A 221 2.27 11.19 -4.90
CA LEU A 221 1.57 11.37 -6.16
C LEU A 221 1.61 12.81 -6.62
N ALA A 222 1.93 13.00 -7.89
CA ALA A 222 1.78 14.28 -8.57
C ALA A 222 0.32 14.77 -8.54
N PRO A 223 0.05 16.10 -8.50
CA PRO A 223 -1.30 16.64 -8.57
C PRO A 223 -2.08 16.21 -9.82
N ALA A 224 -1.38 15.89 -10.91
CA ALA A 224 -1.96 15.40 -12.16
C ALA A 224 -2.32 13.90 -12.13
N ALA A 225 -1.98 13.17 -11.06
CA ALA A 225 -2.28 11.75 -10.96
C ALA A 225 -3.76 11.50 -10.63
N GLN A 226 -4.34 10.50 -11.29
CA GLN A 226 -5.69 9.98 -11.01
C GLN A 226 -5.66 8.89 -9.94
N GLY A 227 -4.64 8.04 -9.97
CA GLY A 227 -4.44 6.85 -9.16
C GLY A 227 -3.43 5.94 -9.84
N TRP A 228 -3.31 4.72 -9.37
CA TRP A 228 -2.37 3.75 -9.94
C TRP A 228 -3.01 2.40 -10.26
N ASP A 229 -2.33 1.67 -11.12
CA ASP A 229 -2.44 0.23 -11.27
C ASP A 229 -1.10 -0.35 -10.83
N TRP A 230 -1.12 -1.30 -9.92
CA TRP A 230 0.07 -1.95 -9.37
C TRP A 230 -0.11 -3.46 -9.38
N THR A 231 0.98 -4.20 -9.60
CA THR A 231 0.99 -5.65 -9.46
C THR A 231 2.33 -6.14 -8.90
N GLY A 232 2.27 -7.13 -8.01
CA GLY A 232 3.40 -7.92 -7.55
C GLY A 232 3.15 -9.39 -7.89
N LEU A 233 4.07 -10.00 -8.62
CA LEU A 233 3.98 -11.39 -9.10
C LEU A 233 5.14 -12.22 -8.58
N ASN A 234 4.82 -13.35 -7.95
CA ASN A 234 5.73 -14.45 -7.70
C ASN A 234 5.63 -15.41 -8.89
N LEU A 235 6.73 -15.57 -9.63
CA LEU A 235 6.79 -16.45 -10.79
C LEU A 235 7.30 -17.83 -10.40
N ASP A 236 6.81 -18.87 -11.07
CA ASP A 236 7.08 -20.28 -10.74
C ASP A 236 8.55 -20.65 -10.93
N ASP A 237 9.30 -19.89 -11.75
CA ASP A 237 10.74 -20.04 -11.93
C ASP A 237 11.57 -19.42 -10.79
N GLY A 238 10.91 -18.83 -9.78
CA GLY A 238 11.55 -18.10 -8.68
C GLY A 238 11.84 -16.62 -8.96
N SER A 239 11.50 -16.12 -10.15
CA SER A 239 11.55 -14.69 -10.45
C SER A 239 10.47 -13.94 -9.68
N ALA A 240 10.74 -12.66 -9.40
CA ALA A 240 9.80 -11.74 -8.78
C ALA A 240 9.64 -10.49 -9.65
N LEU A 241 8.41 -10.17 -10.04
CA LEU A 241 8.11 -9.01 -10.87
C LEU A 241 7.17 -8.06 -10.13
N MET A 242 7.59 -6.83 -9.92
CA MET A 242 6.73 -5.73 -9.53
C MET A 242 6.63 -4.73 -10.69
N ALA A 243 5.43 -4.28 -10.99
CA ALA A 243 5.19 -3.25 -11.99
C ALA A 243 4.04 -2.34 -11.57
N PHE A 244 4.14 -1.06 -11.95
CA PHE A 244 3.07 -0.10 -11.70
C PHE A 244 2.95 0.93 -12.82
N ARG A 245 1.75 1.49 -12.91
CA ARG A 245 1.41 2.64 -13.75
C ARG A 245 0.69 3.68 -12.92
N ILE A 246 1.18 4.91 -12.91
CA ILE A 246 0.44 6.08 -12.40
C ILE A 246 -0.38 6.62 -13.57
N ARG A 247 -1.70 6.68 -13.39
CA ARG A 247 -2.63 7.20 -14.40
C ARG A 247 -2.81 8.70 -14.25
N ARG A 248 -2.95 9.39 -15.37
CA ARG A 248 -3.18 10.84 -15.44
C ARG A 248 -4.67 11.15 -15.29
N LYS A 249 -5.02 12.23 -14.61
CA LYS A 249 -6.35 12.83 -14.67
C LYS A 249 -6.71 13.18 -16.12
N GLY A 250 -7.91 12.84 -16.54
CA GLY A 250 -8.32 13.02 -17.94
C GLY A 250 -7.84 11.92 -18.89
N GLY A 251 -7.11 10.93 -18.41
CA GLY A 251 -6.70 9.75 -19.19
C GLY A 251 -5.21 9.68 -19.50
N GLY A 252 -4.79 8.50 -19.97
CA GLY A 252 -3.40 8.20 -20.28
C GLY A 252 -2.53 7.88 -19.07
N THR A 253 -1.24 7.71 -19.35
CA THR A 253 -0.21 7.36 -18.36
C THR A 253 0.60 8.58 -17.99
N LEU A 254 0.80 8.82 -16.71
CA LEU A 254 1.70 9.85 -16.19
C LEU A 254 3.12 9.29 -15.98
N TRP A 255 3.22 8.09 -15.42
CA TRP A 255 4.47 7.43 -15.10
C TRP A 255 4.30 5.91 -15.06
N THR A 256 5.36 5.17 -15.38
CA THR A 256 5.43 3.73 -15.16
C THR A 256 6.78 3.35 -14.55
N GLY A 257 6.85 2.20 -13.92
CA GLY A 257 8.08 1.66 -13.40
C GLY A 257 7.88 0.26 -12.84
N GLY A 258 8.97 -0.34 -12.41
CA GLY A 258 8.95 -1.67 -11.84
C GLY A 258 10.33 -2.24 -11.62
N SER A 259 10.38 -3.50 -11.20
CA SER A 259 11.62 -4.27 -11.06
C SER A 259 11.33 -5.75 -11.34
N LEU A 260 12.24 -6.37 -12.04
CA LEU A 260 12.29 -7.83 -12.25
C LEU A 260 13.53 -8.38 -11.57
N ARG A 261 13.37 -9.24 -10.57
CA ARG A 261 14.43 -10.07 -10.03
C ARG A 261 14.35 -11.45 -10.63
N ARG A 262 15.46 -11.90 -11.25
CA ARG A 262 15.59 -13.24 -11.82
C ARG A 262 15.92 -14.29 -10.75
N PRO A 263 15.83 -15.60 -11.04
CA PRO A 263 16.14 -16.66 -10.07
C PRO A 263 17.59 -16.61 -9.56
N ASP A 264 18.51 -16.10 -10.37
CA ASP A 264 19.92 -15.91 -10.00
C ASP A 264 20.19 -14.69 -9.10
N GLY A 265 19.11 -13.97 -8.71
CA GLY A 265 19.19 -12.78 -7.86
C GLY A 265 19.45 -11.47 -8.60
N ARG A 266 19.79 -11.50 -9.90
CA ARG A 266 19.98 -10.28 -10.70
C ARG A 266 18.67 -9.50 -10.80
N THR A 267 18.73 -8.21 -10.52
CA THR A 267 17.59 -7.31 -10.58
C THR A 267 17.72 -6.32 -11.73
N THR A 268 16.68 -6.19 -12.53
CA THR A 268 16.54 -5.18 -13.57
C THR A 268 15.48 -4.17 -13.13
N VAL A 269 15.83 -2.90 -13.09
CA VAL A 269 14.88 -1.80 -12.88
C VAL A 269 14.22 -1.49 -14.21
N LEU A 270 12.88 -1.49 -14.24
CA LEU A 270 12.09 -1.15 -15.41
C LEU A 270 11.87 0.36 -15.44
N ALA A 271 12.38 1.01 -16.48
CA ALA A 271 12.24 2.44 -16.68
C ALA A 271 10.83 2.84 -17.17
N PRO A 272 10.47 4.13 -17.13
CA PRO A 272 9.29 4.61 -17.83
C PRO A 272 9.34 4.23 -19.31
N GLY A 273 8.25 3.59 -19.80
CA GLY A 273 8.19 3.06 -21.16
C GLY A 273 8.56 1.57 -21.29
N ASP A 274 9.17 0.96 -20.28
CA ASP A 274 9.40 -0.49 -20.25
C ASP A 274 8.19 -1.28 -19.73
N VAL A 275 7.19 -0.59 -19.18
CA VAL A 275 6.01 -1.19 -18.58
C VAL A 275 4.76 -0.67 -19.26
N ALA A 276 3.88 -1.57 -19.68
CA ALA A 276 2.57 -1.23 -20.25
C ALA A 276 1.49 -2.14 -19.67
N PHE A 277 0.40 -1.53 -19.23
CA PHE A 277 -0.83 -2.22 -18.83
C PHE A 277 -1.89 -2.00 -19.89
N ARG A 278 -2.41 -3.08 -20.48
CA ARG A 278 -3.46 -3.05 -21.48
C ARG A 278 -4.70 -3.77 -20.95
N PRO A 279 -5.84 -3.08 -20.75
CA PRO A 279 -7.09 -3.70 -20.36
C PRO A 279 -7.53 -4.79 -21.36
N VAL A 280 -7.99 -5.94 -20.84
CA VAL A 280 -8.55 -7.05 -21.63
C VAL A 280 -10.01 -7.25 -21.30
N ALA A 281 -10.37 -7.19 -20.00
CA ALA A 281 -11.76 -7.24 -19.57
C ALA A 281 -11.97 -6.32 -18.37
N THR A 282 -13.17 -5.77 -18.28
CA THR A 282 -13.58 -4.87 -17.19
C THR A 282 -14.67 -5.48 -16.34
N TRP A 283 -14.77 -5.03 -15.12
CA TRP A 283 -15.87 -5.32 -14.22
C TRP A 283 -16.43 -4.01 -13.65
N ARG A 284 -17.76 -3.90 -13.63
CA ARG A 284 -18.45 -2.75 -13.02
C ARG A 284 -18.94 -3.12 -11.63
N SER A 285 -18.53 -2.34 -10.64
CA SER A 285 -19.03 -2.47 -9.28
C SER A 285 -20.53 -2.12 -9.21
N ARG A 286 -21.31 -2.97 -8.54
CA ARG A 286 -22.70 -2.67 -8.22
C ARG A 286 -22.85 -1.68 -7.06
N ALA A 287 -21.83 -1.59 -6.19
CA ALA A 287 -21.86 -0.75 -5.00
C ALA A 287 -21.47 0.71 -5.30
N THR A 288 -20.49 0.91 -6.17
CA THR A 288 -19.92 2.23 -6.45
C THR A 288 -20.19 2.73 -7.87
N GLY A 289 -20.51 1.82 -8.81
CA GLY A 289 -20.62 2.12 -10.23
C GLY A 289 -19.25 2.21 -10.95
N ALA A 290 -18.13 2.15 -10.21
CA ALA A 290 -16.80 2.21 -10.78
C ALA A 290 -16.54 1.04 -11.74
N VAL A 291 -15.75 1.30 -12.79
CA VAL A 291 -15.39 0.31 -13.81
C VAL A 291 -13.90 0.05 -13.73
N TYR A 292 -13.53 -1.17 -13.35
CA TYR A 292 -12.16 -1.59 -13.17
C TYR A 292 -11.70 -2.52 -14.30
N PRO A 293 -10.51 -2.33 -14.88
CA PRO A 293 -9.90 -3.27 -15.82
C PRO A 293 -9.28 -4.45 -15.07
N VAL A 294 -10.12 -5.34 -14.57
CA VAL A 294 -9.74 -6.45 -13.67
C VAL A 294 -8.91 -7.54 -14.33
N MET A 295 -8.95 -7.62 -15.67
CA MET A 295 -8.07 -8.48 -16.46
C MET A 295 -7.24 -7.59 -17.37
N GLN A 296 -5.91 -7.72 -17.29
CA GLN A 296 -4.98 -6.88 -18.05
C GLN A 296 -3.83 -7.72 -18.64
N ASP A 297 -3.31 -7.28 -19.77
CA ASP A 297 -2.00 -7.69 -20.25
C ASP A 297 -0.95 -6.72 -19.72
N LEU A 298 -0.06 -7.21 -18.88
CA LEU A 298 1.14 -6.53 -18.46
C LEU A 298 2.28 -6.88 -19.40
N SER A 299 2.77 -5.93 -20.18
CA SER A 299 3.97 -6.08 -21.00
C SER A 299 5.15 -5.40 -20.33
N ILE A 300 6.26 -6.09 -20.24
CA ILE A 300 7.53 -5.55 -19.75
C ILE A 300 8.62 -5.72 -20.81
N ARG A 301 9.51 -4.73 -20.92
CA ARG A 301 10.69 -4.78 -21.80
C ARG A 301 11.96 -4.92 -20.95
N VAL A 302 12.70 -5.99 -21.22
CA VAL A 302 13.98 -6.27 -20.55
C VAL A 302 14.99 -6.71 -21.62
N ASP A 303 16.13 -6.08 -21.64
CA ASP A 303 17.22 -6.37 -22.60
C ASP A 303 16.72 -6.36 -24.08
N GLY A 304 15.83 -5.40 -24.42
CA GLY A 304 15.22 -5.25 -25.74
C GLY A 304 14.09 -6.23 -26.03
N LYS A 305 13.90 -7.27 -25.22
CA LYS A 305 12.83 -8.28 -25.39
C LYS A 305 11.57 -7.87 -24.60
N VAL A 306 10.42 -7.97 -25.26
CA VAL A 306 9.11 -7.76 -24.61
C VAL A 306 8.53 -9.11 -24.23
N THR A 307 8.11 -9.22 -22.94
CA THR A 307 7.31 -10.33 -22.44
C THR A 307 5.97 -9.82 -21.96
N THR A 308 4.91 -10.62 -22.11
CA THR A 308 3.55 -10.25 -21.71
C THR A 308 3.00 -11.27 -20.72
N HIS A 309 2.51 -10.76 -19.59
CA HIS A 309 1.86 -11.52 -18.54
C HIS A 309 0.38 -11.18 -18.52
N ARG A 310 -0.50 -12.13 -18.85
CA ARG A 310 -1.95 -11.99 -18.72
C ARG A 310 -2.33 -12.09 -17.26
N LEU A 311 -2.78 -10.99 -16.65
CA LEU A 311 -3.29 -10.94 -15.27
C LEU A 311 -4.76 -11.32 -15.27
N THR A 312 -5.08 -12.52 -14.81
CA THR A 312 -6.45 -13.03 -14.74
C THR A 312 -6.90 -13.10 -13.28
N PRO A 313 -7.96 -12.38 -12.89
CA PRO A 313 -8.40 -12.36 -11.49
C PRO A 313 -8.95 -13.72 -11.05
N LEU A 314 -8.82 -14.03 -9.76
CA LEU A 314 -9.45 -15.19 -9.13
C LEU A 314 -10.98 -15.16 -9.33
N PHE A 315 -11.57 -13.99 -9.19
CA PHE A 315 -12.92 -13.62 -9.63
C PHE A 315 -13.01 -12.08 -9.76
N ALA A 316 -14.04 -11.57 -10.44
CA ALA A 316 -14.07 -10.16 -10.80
C ALA A 316 -14.43 -9.21 -9.65
N ALA A 317 -15.27 -9.62 -8.70
CA ALA A 317 -15.83 -8.77 -7.65
C ALA A 317 -14.91 -8.67 -6.42
N GLN A 318 -13.68 -8.13 -6.59
CA GLN A 318 -12.70 -7.94 -5.51
C GLN A 318 -12.50 -6.45 -5.17
N GLU A 319 -13.58 -5.66 -5.19
CA GLU A 319 -13.56 -4.27 -4.75
C GLU A 319 -13.59 -4.18 -3.23
N LEU A 320 -12.71 -3.34 -2.66
CA LEU A 320 -12.69 -2.96 -1.27
C LEU A 320 -13.33 -1.57 -1.12
N ASP A 321 -14.50 -1.52 -0.50
CA ASP A 321 -15.26 -0.29 -0.27
C ASP A 321 -15.11 0.18 1.19
N ALA A 322 -14.13 1.04 1.44
CA ALA A 322 -13.83 1.57 2.77
C ALA A 322 -14.46 2.96 3.04
N ARG A 323 -15.49 3.37 2.26
CA ARG A 323 -16.13 4.69 2.40
C ARG A 323 -16.77 4.92 3.77
N ARG A 324 -17.23 3.86 4.45
CA ARG A 324 -17.79 3.96 5.80
C ARG A 324 -16.77 4.47 6.82
N GLY A 325 -15.50 4.12 6.65
CA GLY A 325 -14.37 4.63 7.44
C GLY A 325 -13.78 5.95 6.92
N GLY A 326 -14.37 6.55 5.89
CA GLY A 326 -13.81 7.76 5.25
C GLY A 326 -12.56 7.47 4.41
N LEU A 327 -12.33 6.22 4.05
CA LEU A 327 -11.16 5.75 3.30
C LEU A 327 -11.52 5.52 1.82
N PRO A 328 -10.53 5.41 0.92
CA PRO A 328 -10.80 5.27 -0.50
C PRO A 328 -11.43 3.93 -0.86
N VAL A 329 -12.05 3.91 -2.04
CA VAL A 329 -12.49 2.69 -2.72
C VAL A 329 -11.44 2.30 -3.74
N TYR A 330 -11.10 1.02 -3.80
CA TYR A 330 -10.20 0.49 -4.81
C TYR A 330 -10.49 -1.00 -5.06
N TRP A 331 -10.09 -1.48 -6.22
CA TRP A 331 -10.15 -2.90 -6.51
C TRP A 331 -8.78 -3.52 -6.18
N GLU A 332 -8.82 -4.61 -5.43
CA GLU A 332 -7.60 -5.30 -5.06
C GLU A 332 -7.86 -6.80 -5.04
N GLY A 333 -7.20 -7.51 -5.94
CA GLY A 333 -7.52 -8.89 -6.16
C GLY A 333 -6.34 -9.80 -6.45
N ALA A 334 -6.51 -11.05 -6.00
CA ALA A 334 -5.64 -12.14 -6.37
C ALA A 334 -5.74 -12.39 -7.88
N VAL A 335 -4.58 -12.42 -8.56
CA VAL A 335 -4.48 -12.68 -10.01
C VAL A 335 -3.52 -13.82 -10.30
N ARG A 336 -3.79 -14.54 -11.40
CA ARG A 336 -2.89 -15.53 -11.99
C ARG A 336 -2.34 -15.00 -13.30
N THR A 337 -1.14 -15.47 -13.63
CA THR A 337 -0.53 -15.33 -14.95
C THR A 337 0.03 -16.69 -15.39
N PRO A 338 0.23 -16.98 -16.67
CA PRO A 338 1.00 -18.14 -17.08
C PRO A 338 2.37 -18.15 -16.39
N GLY A 339 2.67 -19.22 -15.64
CA GLY A 339 3.91 -19.35 -14.87
C GLY A 339 4.00 -18.49 -13.61
N GLY A 340 2.87 -18.15 -12.96
CA GLY A 340 2.92 -17.43 -11.68
C GLY A 340 1.59 -16.93 -11.14
N ARG A 341 1.65 -16.28 -10.00
CA ARG A 341 0.51 -15.68 -9.32
C ARG A 341 0.93 -14.46 -8.51
N GLY A 342 -0.03 -13.61 -8.18
CA GLY A 342 0.22 -12.42 -7.38
C GLY A 342 -1.05 -11.63 -7.11
N TYR A 343 -0.91 -10.33 -7.01
CA TYR A 343 -2.00 -9.38 -6.77
C TYR A 343 -1.98 -8.24 -7.79
N LEU A 344 -3.16 -7.74 -8.09
CA LEU A 344 -3.39 -6.53 -8.89
C LEU A 344 -4.17 -5.55 -8.02
N GLU A 345 -3.69 -4.31 -7.92
CA GLU A 345 -4.34 -3.20 -7.22
C GLU A 345 -4.68 -2.09 -8.21
N LEU A 346 -5.90 -1.58 -8.16
CA LEU A 346 -6.46 -0.58 -9.06
C LEU A 346 -7.10 0.54 -8.24
N THR A 347 -6.42 1.67 -8.08
CA THR A 347 -6.91 2.80 -7.30
C THR A 347 -7.40 3.95 -8.18
N GLY A 348 -8.22 4.84 -7.63
CA GLY A 348 -8.63 6.06 -8.34
C GLY A 348 -9.61 5.83 -9.51
N TYR A 349 -10.33 4.73 -9.53
CA TYR A 349 -11.36 4.43 -10.53
C TYR A 349 -12.75 4.92 -10.12
N ASP A 350 -13.04 4.99 -8.82
CA ASP A 350 -14.24 5.65 -8.29
C ASP A 350 -14.07 7.17 -8.30
N LYS A 351 -13.02 7.66 -7.66
CA LYS A 351 -12.62 9.07 -7.56
C LYS A 351 -11.12 9.21 -7.63
N PRO A 352 -10.58 10.38 -8.06
CA PRO A 352 -9.14 10.64 -7.98
C PRO A 352 -8.62 10.39 -6.57
N LEU A 353 -7.50 9.68 -6.46
CA LEU A 353 -6.88 9.40 -5.17
C LEU A 353 -6.21 10.67 -4.64
N ALA A 354 -6.57 11.11 -3.44
CA ALA A 354 -5.92 12.19 -2.72
C ALA A 354 -5.01 11.61 -1.64
N MET A 355 -3.73 12.01 -1.63
CA MET A 355 -2.74 11.58 -0.64
C MET A 355 -2.01 12.78 -0.02
#